data_7aafef6ead06e18602fe40eeb8e84e21
#
_entry.id   7aafef6ead06e18602fe40eeb8e84e21
#
_cell.length_a   1.000
_cell.length_b   1.000
_cell.length_c   1.000
_cell.angle_alpha   90.00
_cell.angle_beta   90.00
_cell.angle_gamma   90.00
#
_symmetry.space_group_name_H-M   'P 1'
#
loop_
_entity.id
_entity.type
_entity.pdbx_description
1 polymer ?
#
loop_
_entity_poly.entity_id
_entity_poly.type
_entity_poly.pdbx_seq_one_letter_code
_entity_poly.pdbx_strand_id
1 'polypeptide(L)'
;MAYVFDLGNPATNANPFPEFARLREADPVHWSPAMKAWIVTRYADVKQVALNNRQISADRLTPFFKTNPEYRRGGIDSLVRYLNHWMVFRDPPDHTRLRRLFTKAFTPTAVENLRTNIEGIVAHLINGMQAKARRGETVDFIADFAYPLPALLERSVTARVAMMMG
;
A
#
# COMPACT_ATOMS: atom_id res chain seq x y z
N MET A 1 -0.75 3.34 36.25
CA MET A 1 -0.30 4.11 35.06
C MET A 1 -1.23 3.81 33.90
N ALA A 2 -1.70 4.83 33.21
CA ALA A 2 -2.48 4.61 31.98
C ALA A 2 -1.56 3.92 30.95
N TYR A 3 -2.09 2.94 30.24
CA TYR A 3 -1.39 2.25 29.18
C TYR A 3 -1.14 3.22 27.99
N VAL A 4 0.05 3.19 27.45
CA VAL A 4 0.41 4.01 26.26
C VAL A 4 0.86 3.06 25.15
N PHE A 5 0.08 2.99 24.10
CA PHE A 5 0.47 2.31 22.86
C PHE A 5 1.38 3.24 22.05
N ASP A 6 2.58 2.75 21.73
CA ASP A 6 3.57 3.52 20.97
C ASP A 6 4.37 2.62 20.03
N LEU A 7 4.19 2.80 18.72
CA LEU A 7 5.00 2.13 17.69
C LEU A 7 6.41 2.72 17.56
N GLY A 8 6.69 3.87 18.16
CA GLY A 8 8.06 4.39 18.30
C GLY A 8 8.91 3.58 19.28
N ASN A 9 8.29 2.81 20.18
CA ASN A 9 9.00 1.85 21.01
C ASN A 9 9.49 0.67 20.17
N PRO A 10 10.82 0.40 20.11
CA PRO A 10 11.37 -0.68 19.27
C PRO A 10 10.80 -2.06 19.55
N ALA A 11 10.50 -2.39 20.81
CA ALA A 11 9.91 -3.68 21.17
C ALA A 11 8.47 -3.83 20.64
N THR A 12 7.66 -2.78 20.79
CA THR A 12 6.29 -2.76 20.25
C THR A 12 6.32 -2.81 18.71
N ASN A 13 7.23 -2.08 18.08
CA ASN A 13 7.35 -2.08 16.62
C ASN A 13 7.82 -3.43 16.06
N ALA A 14 8.71 -4.14 16.76
CA ALA A 14 9.19 -5.46 16.37
C ALA A 14 8.07 -6.53 16.42
N ASN A 15 7.16 -6.44 17.40
CA ASN A 15 6.01 -7.33 17.53
C ASN A 15 4.82 -6.62 18.17
N PRO A 16 3.96 -5.93 17.38
CA PRO A 16 2.83 -5.17 17.90
C PRO A 16 1.62 -6.05 18.27
N PHE A 17 1.59 -7.31 17.88
CA PHE A 17 0.40 -8.16 17.99
C PHE A 17 -0.10 -8.40 19.42
N PRO A 18 0.77 -8.65 20.42
CA PRO A 18 0.32 -8.78 21.82
C PRO A 18 -0.35 -7.51 22.34
N GLU A 19 0.18 -6.34 21.95
CA GLU A 19 -0.38 -5.06 22.34
C GLU A 19 -1.73 -4.79 21.66
N PHE A 20 -1.88 -5.14 20.40
CA PHE A 20 -3.18 -5.08 19.72
C PHE A 20 -4.21 -6.03 20.36
N ALA A 21 -3.81 -7.22 20.80
CA ALA A 21 -4.70 -8.13 21.50
C ALA A 21 -5.20 -7.52 22.82
N ARG A 22 -4.29 -6.96 23.59
CA ARG A 22 -4.60 -6.28 24.86
C ARG A 22 -5.54 -5.08 24.66
N LEU A 23 -5.28 -4.25 23.65
CA LEU A 23 -6.14 -3.10 23.32
C LEU A 23 -7.55 -3.56 22.91
N ARG A 24 -7.67 -4.63 22.10
CA ARG A 24 -8.99 -5.14 21.69
C ARG A 24 -9.89 -5.51 22.87
N GLU A 25 -9.29 -6.02 23.93
CA GLU A 25 -10.03 -6.43 25.13
C GLU A 25 -10.34 -5.27 26.08
N ALA A 26 -9.33 -4.44 26.34
CA ALA A 26 -9.40 -3.44 27.41
C ALA A 26 -9.86 -2.05 26.92
N ASP A 27 -9.40 -1.61 25.74
CA ASP A 27 -9.65 -0.26 25.20
C ASP A 27 -9.57 -0.27 23.67
N PRO A 28 -10.60 -0.80 22.98
CA PRO A 28 -10.56 -1.08 21.54
C PRO A 28 -10.53 0.16 20.63
N VAL A 29 -10.86 1.34 21.17
CA VAL A 29 -10.74 2.65 20.51
C VAL A 29 -9.85 3.53 21.39
N HIS A 30 -8.57 3.30 21.31
CA HIS A 30 -7.54 3.87 22.20
C HIS A 30 -6.96 5.16 21.63
N TRP A 31 -6.89 6.22 22.46
CA TRP A 31 -6.12 7.41 22.12
C TRP A 31 -4.65 7.21 22.54
N SER A 32 -3.74 7.23 21.56
CA SER A 32 -2.28 7.21 21.85
C SER A 32 -1.72 8.63 21.87
N PRO A 33 -1.34 9.16 23.02
CA PRO A 33 -0.69 10.48 23.11
C PRO A 33 0.67 10.52 22.39
N ALA A 34 1.40 9.40 22.41
CA ALA A 34 2.68 9.28 21.72
C ALA A 34 2.55 9.40 20.21
N MET A 35 1.54 8.75 19.63
CA MET A 35 1.27 8.79 18.18
C MET A 35 0.37 9.95 17.76
N LYS A 36 -0.25 10.65 18.72
CA LYS A 36 -1.29 11.68 18.49
C LYS A 36 -2.39 11.16 17.56
N ALA A 37 -2.82 9.92 17.79
CA ALA A 37 -3.75 9.22 16.93
C ALA A 37 -4.67 8.28 17.71
N TRP A 38 -5.86 8.04 17.17
CA TRP A 38 -6.76 7.00 17.64
C TRP A 38 -6.36 5.65 17.05
N ILE A 39 -6.19 4.64 17.90
CA ILE A 39 -5.89 3.26 17.52
C ILE A 39 -7.17 2.46 17.65
N VAL A 40 -7.65 1.94 16.54
CA VAL A 40 -8.88 1.13 16.46
C VAL A 40 -8.50 -0.32 16.19
N THR A 41 -8.92 -1.23 17.07
CA THR A 41 -8.43 -2.62 17.06
C THR A 41 -9.48 -3.69 16.82
N ARG A 42 -10.78 -3.44 17.05
CA ARG A 42 -11.86 -4.40 16.74
C ARG A 42 -12.21 -4.36 15.26
N TYR A 43 -12.38 -5.51 14.65
CA TYR A 43 -12.75 -5.62 13.24
C TYR A 43 -14.00 -4.83 12.86
N ALA A 44 -15.05 -4.90 13.70
CA ALA A 44 -16.30 -4.19 13.44
C ALA A 44 -16.07 -2.67 13.38
N ASP A 45 -15.31 -2.12 14.33
CA ASP A 45 -15.01 -0.70 14.43
C ASP A 45 -14.10 -0.25 13.27
N VAL A 46 -13.07 -1.02 12.95
CA VAL A 46 -12.19 -0.77 11.79
C VAL A 46 -13.00 -0.75 10.50
N LYS A 47 -13.90 -1.73 10.31
CA LYS A 47 -14.78 -1.79 9.15
C LYS A 47 -15.71 -0.58 9.07
N GLN A 48 -16.30 -0.18 10.19
CA GLN A 48 -17.15 1.00 10.26
C GLN A 48 -16.38 2.27 9.89
N VAL A 49 -15.19 2.48 10.46
CA VAL A 49 -14.32 3.62 10.16
C VAL A 49 -13.93 3.62 8.68
N ALA A 50 -13.48 2.48 8.14
CA ALA A 50 -13.02 2.37 6.75
C ALA A 50 -14.13 2.62 5.71
N LEU A 51 -15.41 2.34 6.06
CA LEU A 51 -16.55 2.55 5.18
C LEU A 51 -17.22 3.92 5.36
N ASN A 52 -16.89 4.67 6.40
CA ASN A 52 -17.50 5.96 6.73
C ASN A 52 -16.79 7.12 6.02
N ASN A 53 -16.90 7.19 4.73
CA ASN A 53 -16.30 8.26 3.91
C ASN A 53 -16.99 9.63 4.03
N ARG A 54 -18.03 9.76 4.87
CA ARG A 54 -18.70 11.04 5.16
C ARG A 54 -18.09 11.78 6.34
N GLN A 55 -17.56 11.04 7.31
CA GLN A 55 -17.00 11.59 8.55
C GLN A 55 -15.49 11.36 8.68
N ILE A 56 -14.97 10.36 7.96
CA ILE A 56 -13.55 9.96 8.00
C ILE A 56 -12.94 10.21 6.63
N SER A 57 -11.89 11.01 6.60
CA SER A 57 -11.14 11.33 5.39
C SER A 57 -10.00 10.33 5.16
N ALA A 58 -9.73 9.99 3.90
CA ALA A 58 -8.56 9.25 3.48
C ALA A 58 -7.32 10.15 3.33
N ASP A 59 -7.49 11.47 3.37
CA ASP A 59 -6.38 12.42 3.30
C ASP A 59 -5.53 12.37 4.57
N ARG A 60 -4.47 11.60 4.52
CA ARG A 60 -3.45 11.48 5.58
C ARG A 60 -2.31 12.47 5.41
N LEU A 61 -2.14 13.02 4.22
CA LEU A 61 -1.02 13.89 3.89
C LEU A 61 -1.21 15.30 4.45
N THR A 62 -2.38 15.89 4.26
CA THR A 62 -2.67 17.24 4.75
C THR A 62 -2.52 17.37 6.28
N PRO A 63 -3.12 16.50 7.12
CA PRO A 63 -2.90 16.53 8.56
C PRO A 63 -1.44 16.31 8.94
N PHE A 64 -0.77 15.33 8.34
CA PHE A 64 0.64 15.02 8.63
C PHE A 64 1.53 16.25 8.42
N PHE A 65 1.41 16.95 7.30
CA PHE A 65 2.23 18.12 7.02
C PHE A 65 1.83 19.38 7.79
N LYS A 66 0.58 19.46 8.27
CA LYS A 66 0.17 20.52 9.19
C LYS A 66 0.81 20.37 10.56
N THR A 67 0.94 19.14 11.04
CA THR A 67 1.50 18.84 12.37
C THR A 67 3.02 18.74 12.38
N ASN A 68 3.65 18.57 11.21
CA ASN A 68 5.10 18.39 11.06
C ASN A 68 5.65 19.31 9.95
N PRO A 69 5.65 20.63 10.18
CA PRO A 69 6.05 21.61 9.14
C PRO A 69 7.53 21.51 8.74
N GLU A 70 8.37 20.90 9.58
CA GLU A 70 9.80 20.66 9.31
C GLU A 70 10.01 19.77 8.07
N TYR A 71 9.13 18.82 7.80
CA TYR A 71 9.21 17.98 6.60
C TYR A 71 9.01 18.77 5.31
N ARG A 72 8.24 19.86 5.35
CA ARG A 72 8.06 20.75 4.20
C ARG A 72 9.34 21.54 3.85
N ARG A 73 10.14 21.88 4.87
CA ARG A 73 11.42 22.60 4.68
C ARG A 73 12.51 21.71 4.07
N GLY A 74 12.37 20.39 4.15
CA GLY A 74 13.31 19.39 3.62
C GLY A 74 13.22 19.13 2.11
N GLY A 75 12.45 19.93 1.34
CA GLY A 75 12.36 19.77 -0.12
C GLY A 75 11.47 18.63 -0.61
N ILE A 76 10.63 18.05 0.26
CA ILE A 76 9.71 16.96 -0.10
C ILE A 76 8.40 17.43 -0.76
N ASP A 77 8.26 18.73 -1.05
CA ASP A 77 7.04 19.27 -1.67
C ASP A 77 6.70 18.61 -3.02
N SER A 78 7.70 18.21 -3.79
CA SER A 78 7.51 17.48 -5.04
C SER A 78 6.93 16.09 -4.78
N LEU A 79 7.43 15.37 -3.78
CA LEU A 79 6.92 14.07 -3.36
C LEU A 79 5.46 14.19 -2.86
N VAL A 80 5.18 15.17 -2.00
CA VAL A 80 3.83 15.42 -1.49
C VAL A 80 2.85 15.72 -2.62
N ARG A 81 3.27 16.57 -3.57
CA ARG A 81 2.47 16.90 -4.76
C ARG A 81 2.16 15.65 -5.56
N TYR A 82 3.16 14.77 -5.75
CA TYR A 82 3.01 13.50 -6.44
C TYR A 82 2.05 12.54 -5.70
N LEU A 83 2.26 12.36 -4.39
CA LEU A 83 1.40 11.51 -3.54
C LEU A 83 -0.04 12.00 -3.47
N ASN A 84 -0.27 13.31 -3.54
CA ASN A 84 -1.61 13.89 -3.59
C ASN A 84 -2.42 13.49 -4.83
N HIS A 85 -1.79 12.95 -5.88
CA HIS A 85 -2.50 12.38 -7.03
C HIS A 85 -2.88 10.90 -6.85
N TRP A 86 -2.40 10.24 -5.80
CA TRP A 86 -2.71 8.84 -5.55
C TRP A 86 -4.13 8.69 -5.02
N MET A 87 -4.88 7.77 -5.64
CA MET A 87 -6.27 7.49 -5.28
C MET A 87 -6.44 7.14 -3.80
N VAL A 88 -5.45 6.49 -3.17
CA VAL A 88 -5.49 6.06 -1.76
C VAL A 88 -5.54 7.23 -0.76
N PHE A 89 -5.16 8.45 -1.20
CA PHE A 89 -5.19 9.66 -0.38
C PHE A 89 -6.32 10.61 -0.78
N ARG A 90 -7.28 10.13 -1.57
CA ARG A 90 -8.39 10.95 -2.06
C ARG A 90 -9.71 10.53 -1.45
N ASP A 91 -10.54 11.51 -1.18
CA ASP A 91 -11.94 11.33 -0.82
C ASP A 91 -12.86 11.44 -2.04
N PRO A 92 -14.12 11.00 -1.93
CA PRO A 92 -15.14 11.35 -2.93
C PRO A 92 -15.25 12.89 -3.11
N PRO A 93 -15.49 13.40 -4.32
CA PRO A 93 -15.81 12.65 -5.55
C PRO A 93 -14.60 12.13 -6.32
N ASP A 94 -13.38 12.63 -6.08
CA ASP A 94 -12.16 12.29 -6.84
C ASP A 94 -11.83 10.79 -6.73
N HIS A 95 -11.83 10.24 -5.51
CA HIS A 95 -11.64 8.81 -5.31
C HIS A 95 -12.63 7.98 -6.16
N THR A 96 -13.91 8.34 -6.13
CA THR A 96 -14.95 7.61 -6.87
C THR A 96 -14.71 7.68 -8.37
N ARG A 97 -14.32 8.83 -8.87
CA ARG A 97 -13.99 9.04 -10.28
C ARG A 97 -12.81 8.17 -10.71
N LEU A 98 -11.70 8.24 -9.98
CA LEU A 98 -10.48 7.47 -10.26
C LEU A 98 -10.75 5.96 -10.16
N ARG A 99 -11.39 5.51 -9.08
CA ARG A 99 -11.73 4.09 -8.88
C ARG A 99 -12.58 3.53 -10.03
N ARG A 100 -13.50 4.31 -10.57
CA ARG A 100 -14.32 3.91 -11.72
C ARG A 100 -13.49 3.62 -12.97
N LEU A 101 -12.44 4.40 -13.22
CA LEU A 101 -11.51 4.16 -14.33
C LEU A 101 -10.77 2.84 -14.12
N PHE A 102 -10.21 2.61 -12.91
CA PHE A 102 -9.55 1.36 -12.58
C PHE A 102 -10.48 0.15 -12.70
N THR A 103 -11.71 0.24 -12.20
CA THR A 103 -12.68 -0.87 -12.27
C THR A 103 -12.99 -1.27 -13.72
N LYS A 104 -13.00 -0.32 -14.67
CA LYS A 104 -13.17 -0.62 -16.09
C LYS A 104 -11.97 -1.35 -16.69
N ALA A 105 -10.75 -1.03 -16.24
CA ALA A 105 -9.53 -1.64 -16.74
C ALA A 105 -9.26 -3.04 -16.11
N PHE A 106 -9.69 -3.26 -14.88
CA PHE A 106 -9.46 -4.50 -14.11
C PHE A 106 -10.73 -5.35 -13.98
N THR A 107 -11.36 -5.67 -15.11
CA THR A 107 -12.46 -6.64 -15.15
C THR A 107 -11.93 -8.07 -14.99
N PRO A 108 -12.74 -9.05 -14.52
CA PRO A 108 -12.32 -10.46 -14.46
C PRO A 108 -11.76 -10.97 -15.78
N THR A 109 -12.39 -10.64 -16.91
CA THR A 109 -11.92 -10.99 -18.25
C THR A 109 -10.59 -10.32 -18.58
N ALA A 110 -10.40 -9.05 -18.23
CA ALA A 110 -9.13 -8.37 -18.46
C ALA A 110 -7.98 -9.00 -17.63
N VAL A 111 -8.27 -9.42 -16.40
CA VAL A 111 -7.30 -10.11 -15.53
C VAL A 111 -6.98 -11.50 -16.09
N GLU A 112 -7.97 -12.27 -16.55
CA GLU A 112 -7.74 -13.59 -17.14
C GLU A 112 -6.90 -13.48 -18.42
N ASN A 113 -7.10 -12.45 -19.23
CA ASN A 113 -6.29 -12.19 -20.42
C ASN A 113 -4.82 -11.85 -20.12
N LEU A 114 -4.48 -11.55 -18.87
CA LEU A 114 -3.09 -11.35 -18.44
C LEU A 114 -2.38 -12.68 -18.11
N ARG A 115 -3.12 -13.76 -17.89
CA ARG A 115 -2.56 -15.05 -17.45
C ARG A 115 -1.42 -15.52 -18.32
N THR A 116 -1.66 -15.64 -19.63
CA THR A 116 -0.64 -16.11 -20.59
C THR A 116 0.62 -15.21 -20.57
N ASN A 117 0.42 -13.91 -20.42
CA ASN A 117 1.53 -12.97 -20.32
C ASN A 117 2.30 -13.13 -19.01
N ILE A 118 1.59 -13.32 -17.90
CA ILE A 118 2.21 -13.61 -16.58
C ILE A 118 3.02 -14.88 -16.65
N GLU A 119 2.47 -15.94 -17.21
CA GLU A 119 3.15 -17.23 -17.39
C GLU A 119 4.42 -17.08 -18.24
N GLY A 120 4.37 -16.29 -19.32
CA GLY A 120 5.54 -15.99 -20.15
C GLY A 120 6.63 -15.23 -19.39
N ILE A 121 6.26 -14.21 -18.61
CA ILE A 121 7.21 -13.46 -17.77
C ILE A 121 7.83 -14.36 -16.71
N VAL A 122 7.02 -15.17 -16.03
CA VAL A 122 7.49 -16.13 -15.02
C VAL A 122 8.48 -17.11 -15.63
N ALA A 123 8.14 -17.72 -16.77
CA ALA A 123 9.03 -18.64 -17.49
C ALA A 123 10.37 -17.97 -17.88
N HIS A 124 10.32 -16.73 -18.36
CA HIS A 124 11.52 -15.96 -18.70
C HIS A 124 12.43 -15.76 -17.49
N LEU A 125 11.87 -15.33 -16.35
CA LEU A 125 12.63 -15.10 -15.11
C LEU A 125 13.22 -16.41 -14.57
N ILE A 126 12.45 -17.51 -14.55
CA ILE A 126 12.92 -18.83 -14.10
C ILE A 126 14.07 -19.31 -15.00
N ASN A 127 13.95 -19.19 -16.31
CA ASN A 127 15.01 -19.55 -17.26
C ASN A 127 16.30 -18.74 -17.02
N GLY A 128 16.17 -17.46 -16.70
CA GLY A 128 17.31 -16.61 -16.31
C GLY A 128 18.01 -17.11 -15.05
N MET A 129 17.24 -17.45 -14.01
CA MET A 129 17.76 -18.02 -12.76
C MET A 129 18.47 -19.35 -13.00
N GLN A 130 17.87 -20.25 -13.80
CA GLN A 130 18.47 -21.53 -14.17
C GLN A 130 19.78 -21.35 -14.94
N ALA A 131 19.85 -20.36 -15.85
CA ALA A 131 21.07 -20.06 -16.59
C ALA A 131 22.20 -19.56 -15.66
N LYS A 132 21.89 -18.72 -14.66
CA LYS A 132 22.84 -18.32 -13.61
C LYS A 132 23.34 -19.52 -12.82
N ALA A 133 22.43 -20.37 -12.35
CA ALA A 133 22.80 -21.58 -11.59
C ALA A 133 23.71 -22.52 -12.37
N ARG A 134 23.46 -22.72 -13.67
CA ARG A 134 24.33 -23.56 -14.55
C ARG A 134 25.74 -23.00 -14.72
N ARG A 135 25.94 -21.68 -14.59
CA ARG A 135 27.26 -21.04 -14.59
C ARG A 135 27.93 -21.03 -13.22
N GLY A 136 27.29 -21.62 -12.20
CA GLY A 136 27.78 -21.62 -10.80
C GLY A 136 27.62 -20.28 -10.10
N GLU A 137 26.83 -19.36 -10.66
CA GLU A 137 26.53 -18.07 -10.05
C GLU A 137 25.46 -18.24 -8.95
N THR A 138 25.53 -17.42 -7.91
CA THR A 138 24.49 -17.37 -6.88
C THR A 138 23.20 -16.81 -7.44
N VAL A 139 22.09 -17.51 -7.22
CA VAL A 139 20.74 -17.04 -7.56
C VAL A 139 20.17 -16.32 -6.37
N ASP A 140 19.83 -15.05 -6.55
CA ASP A 140 19.06 -14.26 -5.57
C ASP A 140 17.60 -14.18 -6.00
N PHE A 141 16.74 -14.94 -5.31
CA PHE A 141 15.32 -14.99 -5.65
C PHE A 141 14.64 -13.61 -5.61
N ILE A 142 15.06 -12.74 -4.71
CA ILE A 142 14.47 -11.38 -4.60
C ILE A 142 14.88 -10.54 -5.81
N ALA A 143 16.19 -10.50 -6.11
CA ALA A 143 16.71 -9.68 -7.20
C ALA A 143 16.37 -10.26 -8.59
N ASP A 144 16.40 -11.59 -8.74
CA ASP A 144 16.28 -12.26 -10.04
C ASP A 144 14.83 -12.62 -10.41
N PHE A 145 13.89 -12.61 -9.42
CA PHE A 145 12.50 -13.01 -9.65
C PHE A 145 11.50 -12.07 -9.00
N ALA A 146 11.51 -11.94 -7.67
CA ALA A 146 10.42 -11.28 -6.95
C ALA A 146 10.34 -9.77 -7.25
N TYR A 147 11.49 -9.11 -7.44
CA TYR A 147 11.57 -7.69 -7.72
C TYR A 147 11.22 -7.35 -9.19
N PRO A 148 11.76 -8.05 -10.22
CA PRO A 148 11.45 -7.75 -11.62
C PRO A 148 10.05 -8.17 -12.04
N LEU A 149 9.42 -9.18 -11.42
CA LEU A 149 8.11 -9.69 -11.82
C LEU A 149 7.01 -8.60 -11.82
N PRO A 150 6.78 -7.84 -10.73
CA PRO A 150 5.77 -6.77 -10.74
C PRO A 150 6.07 -5.68 -11.77
N ALA A 151 7.33 -5.28 -11.92
CA ALA A 151 7.73 -4.23 -12.87
C ALA A 151 7.46 -4.62 -14.33
N LEU A 152 7.72 -5.86 -14.70
CA LEU A 152 7.44 -6.39 -16.03
C LEU A 152 5.93 -6.52 -16.28
N LEU A 153 5.17 -6.93 -15.25
CA LEU A 153 3.70 -6.97 -15.31
C LEU A 153 3.09 -5.58 -15.50
N GLU A 154 3.54 -4.60 -14.73
CA GLU A 154 3.07 -3.22 -14.81
C GLU A 154 3.27 -2.64 -16.22
N ARG A 155 4.43 -2.85 -16.81
CA ARG A 155 4.71 -2.42 -18.20
C ARG A 155 3.72 -3.03 -19.19
N SER A 156 3.38 -4.31 -19.03
CA SER A 156 2.45 -5.00 -19.93
C SER A 156 1.00 -4.54 -19.74
N VAL A 157 0.59 -4.24 -18.51
CA VAL A 157 -0.74 -3.69 -18.19
C VAL A 157 -0.86 -2.26 -18.73
N THR A 158 0.13 -1.42 -18.49
CA THR A 158 0.15 -0.02 -18.93
C THR A 158 0.09 0.09 -20.46
N ALA A 159 0.86 -0.75 -21.17
CA ALA A 159 0.81 -0.80 -22.65
C ALA A 159 -0.59 -1.16 -23.16
N ARG A 160 -1.29 -2.11 -22.53
CA ARG A 160 -2.67 -2.48 -22.90
C ARG A 160 -3.69 -1.39 -22.59
N VAL A 161 -3.57 -0.76 -21.43
CA VAL A 161 -4.47 0.37 -21.06
C VAL A 161 -4.29 1.52 -22.03
N ALA A 162 -3.07 1.85 -22.41
CA ALA A 162 -2.80 2.88 -23.42
C ALA A 162 -3.44 2.55 -24.77
N MET A 163 -3.37 1.29 -25.22
CA MET A 163 -4.02 0.84 -26.45
C MET A 163 -5.57 0.86 -26.42
N MET A 164 -6.16 0.79 -25.20
CA MET A 164 -7.63 0.85 -25.05
C MET A 164 -8.16 2.28 -24.95
N MET A 165 -7.27 3.25 -24.71
CA MET A 165 -7.63 4.68 -24.54
C MET A 165 -7.31 5.54 -25.77
N GLY A 166 -6.63 5.01 -26.77
CA GLY A 166 -6.35 5.63 -28.09
C GLY A 166 -7.27 5.12 -29.16
#